data_1cb0ae8db2820689cd1575e5f00d1549
#
_entry.id   1cb0ae8db2820689cd1575e5f00d1549
#
_cell.length_a   1.000
_cell.length_b   1.000
_cell.length_c   1.000
_cell.angle_alpha   90.00
_cell.angle_beta   90.00
_cell.angle_gamma   90.00
#
_symmetry.space_group_name_H-M   'P 1'
#
loop_
_entity.id
_entity.type
_entity.pdbx_description
1 polymer ?
#
loop_
_entity_poly.entity_id
_entity_poly.type
_entity_poly.pdbx_seq_one_letter_code
_entity_poly.pdbx_strand_id
1 'polypeptide(L)'
;DLKKVNIKAFGPSKEAAKLEGSKNFTKEICKIAKIPTAKYEVFTDQNEAVNYLNNTDVPVVIKADGLAAGKGVVIAQNKDEAVLAIENSFKGVFGDAGKTVLIEEYLEGIEASYFALCDGLTAIPLTNAQDHKRAGDGDTGPNTGGMGAFSPTPNLSEADNEYILNNIIKPTLVAMH
;
A
#
# COMPACT_ATOMS: atom_id res chain seq x y z
N ASP A 1 8.06 8.69 23.11
CA ASP A 1 8.22 8.83 24.57
C ASP A 1 9.49 8.19 25.12
N LEU A 2 10.12 7.23 24.41
CA LEU A 2 11.41 6.64 24.80
C LEU A 2 12.53 7.70 24.88
N LYS A 3 12.51 8.69 23.98
CA LYS A 3 13.45 9.84 24.02
C LYS A 3 13.37 10.62 25.34
N LYS A 4 12.19 10.73 25.96
CA LYS A 4 12.00 11.45 27.23
C LYS A 4 12.70 10.78 28.42
N VAL A 5 12.98 9.49 28.31
CA VAL A 5 13.67 8.68 29.33
C VAL A 5 15.05 8.22 28.86
N ASN A 6 15.63 8.91 27.87
CA ASN A 6 16.96 8.63 27.32
C ASN A 6 17.18 7.20 26.78
N ILE A 7 16.13 6.54 26.35
CA ILE A 7 16.24 5.24 25.68
C ILE A 7 16.43 5.49 24.19
N LYS A 8 17.54 5.02 23.64
CA LYS A 8 17.80 5.04 22.21
C LYS A 8 16.84 4.05 21.52
N ALA A 9 16.11 4.55 20.53
CA ALA A 9 15.22 3.73 19.73
C ALA A 9 15.43 4.05 18.24
N PHE A 10 15.50 3.02 17.43
CA PHE A 10 15.47 3.11 15.98
C PHE A 10 14.04 2.85 15.50
N GLY A 11 13.55 3.69 14.60
CA GLY A 11 12.21 3.58 14.03
C GLY A 11 11.71 4.91 13.49
N PRO A 12 10.59 4.90 12.77
CA PRO A 12 10.02 6.11 12.18
C PRO A 12 9.53 7.08 13.26
N SER A 13 9.55 8.36 12.95
CA SER A 13 8.81 9.36 13.71
C SER A 13 7.30 9.12 13.57
N LYS A 14 6.49 9.78 14.40
CA LYS A 14 5.02 9.73 14.29
C LYS A 14 4.56 10.18 12.89
N GLU A 15 5.21 11.19 12.30
CA GLU A 15 4.88 11.68 10.98
C GLU A 15 5.28 10.68 9.90
N ALA A 16 6.49 10.11 9.98
CA ALA A 16 6.94 9.09 9.03
C ALA A 16 6.09 7.80 9.10
N ALA A 17 5.59 7.44 10.28
CA ALA A 17 4.70 6.28 10.44
C ALA A 17 3.36 6.44 9.74
N LYS A 18 2.97 7.66 9.32
CA LYS A 18 1.77 7.88 8.51
C LYS A 18 1.86 7.22 7.13
N LEU A 19 3.05 6.96 6.61
CA LEU A 19 3.22 6.21 5.36
C LEU A 19 2.57 4.83 5.43
N GLU A 20 2.61 4.17 6.58
CA GLU A 20 1.91 2.90 6.81
C GLU A 20 0.47 3.16 7.29
N GLY A 21 0.27 4.19 8.10
CA GLY A 21 -0.99 4.49 8.77
C GLY A 21 -2.09 5.03 7.86
N SER A 22 -1.76 5.62 6.70
CA SER A 22 -2.72 6.20 5.75
C SER A 22 -2.25 5.98 4.31
N LYS A 23 -3.05 5.26 3.55
CA LYS A 23 -2.80 5.01 2.12
C LYS A 23 -2.93 6.31 1.32
N ASN A 24 -3.91 7.16 1.69
CA ASN A 24 -4.08 8.47 1.07
C ASN A 24 -2.83 9.34 1.28
N PHE A 25 -2.31 9.40 2.51
CA PHE A 25 -1.07 10.14 2.79
C PHE A 25 0.09 9.62 1.92
N THR A 26 0.26 8.30 1.81
CA THR A 26 1.30 7.70 0.97
C THR A 26 1.12 8.07 -0.50
N LYS A 27 -0.12 8.07 -1.01
CA LYS A 27 -0.41 8.51 -2.37
C LYS A 27 -0.08 10.00 -2.60
N GLU A 28 -0.35 10.86 -1.63
CA GLU A 28 0.03 12.28 -1.71
C GLU A 28 1.56 12.44 -1.76
N ILE A 29 2.32 11.69 -0.96
CA ILE A 29 3.79 11.66 -1.03
C ILE A 29 4.25 11.17 -2.40
N CYS A 30 3.66 10.10 -2.93
CA CYS A 30 3.98 9.62 -4.28
C CYS A 30 3.74 10.70 -5.35
N LYS A 31 2.63 11.43 -5.26
CA LYS A 31 2.28 12.52 -6.17
C LYS A 31 3.30 13.67 -6.10
N ILE A 32 3.63 14.13 -4.89
CA ILE A 32 4.59 15.22 -4.65
C ILE A 32 5.97 14.84 -5.18
N ALA A 33 6.44 13.63 -4.86
CA ALA A 33 7.75 13.14 -5.23
C ALA A 33 7.81 12.52 -6.63
N LYS A 34 6.69 12.49 -7.37
CA LYS A 34 6.56 11.84 -8.69
C LYS A 34 6.96 10.37 -8.68
N ILE A 35 6.67 9.68 -7.58
CA ILE A 35 6.93 8.25 -7.44
C ILE A 35 5.86 7.49 -8.23
N PRO A 36 6.24 6.50 -9.06
CA PRO A 36 5.29 5.68 -9.78
C PRO A 36 4.41 4.90 -8.79
N THR A 37 3.12 4.98 -8.99
CA THR A 37 2.11 4.26 -8.22
C THR A 37 0.87 4.03 -9.07
N ALA A 38 0.01 3.09 -8.70
CA ALA A 38 -1.27 2.87 -9.34
C ALA A 38 -2.08 4.17 -9.41
N LYS A 39 -2.77 4.41 -10.53
CA LYS A 39 -3.75 5.51 -10.62
C LYS A 39 -4.81 5.32 -9.56
N TYR A 40 -5.26 6.40 -8.96
CA TYR A 40 -6.18 6.33 -7.84
C TYR A 40 -7.06 7.56 -7.75
N GLU A 41 -8.20 7.38 -7.10
CA GLU A 41 -9.04 8.48 -6.61
C GLU A 41 -9.47 8.22 -5.17
N VAL A 42 -9.69 9.28 -4.42
CA VAL A 42 -9.99 9.22 -2.98
C VAL A 42 -11.37 9.79 -2.72
N PHE A 43 -12.19 9.09 -1.94
CA PHE A 43 -13.56 9.44 -1.65
C PHE A 43 -13.83 9.42 -0.15
N THR A 44 -14.56 10.42 0.31
CA THR A 44 -15.12 10.51 1.67
C THR A 44 -16.66 10.45 1.66
N ASP A 45 -17.25 10.35 0.47
CA ASP A 45 -18.69 10.14 0.25
C ASP A 45 -18.93 8.85 -0.54
N GLN A 46 -19.86 8.03 -0.06
CA GLN A 46 -20.17 6.74 -0.67
C GLN A 46 -20.75 6.89 -2.08
N ASN A 47 -21.64 7.88 -2.29
CA ASN A 47 -22.32 8.03 -3.57
C ASN A 47 -21.34 8.53 -4.64
N GLU A 48 -20.41 9.42 -4.28
CA GLU A 48 -19.34 9.87 -5.18
C GLU A 48 -18.45 8.71 -5.58
N ALA A 49 -18.04 7.86 -4.62
CA ALA A 49 -17.24 6.66 -4.89
C ALA A 49 -17.95 5.68 -5.83
N VAL A 50 -19.24 5.40 -5.58
CA VAL A 50 -20.04 4.51 -6.44
C VAL A 50 -20.23 5.13 -7.83
N ASN A 51 -20.50 6.43 -7.93
CA ASN A 51 -20.65 7.10 -9.22
C ASN A 51 -19.38 7.07 -10.06
N TYR A 52 -18.21 7.17 -9.42
CA TYR A 52 -16.92 7.04 -10.11
C TYR A 52 -16.75 5.71 -10.82
N LEU A 53 -17.25 4.61 -10.23
CA LEU A 53 -17.20 3.27 -10.84
C LEU A 53 -17.95 3.17 -12.18
N ASN A 54 -18.90 4.06 -12.47
CA ASN A 54 -19.63 4.01 -13.75
C ASN A 54 -18.68 4.17 -14.95
N ASN A 55 -17.59 4.94 -14.76
CA ASN A 55 -16.59 5.24 -15.79
C ASN A 55 -15.23 4.56 -15.52
N THR A 56 -15.18 3.59 -14.62
CA THR A 56 -13.97 2.85 -14.27
C THR A 56 -14.04 1.44 -14.81
N ASP A 57 -12.96 0.98 -15.42
CA ASP A 57 -12.83 -0.41 -15.85
C ASP A 57 -12.59 -1.34 -14.66
N VAL A 58 -12.90 -2.62 -14.83
CA VAL A 58 -12.62 -3.68 -13.86
C VAL A 58 -11.61 -4.68 -14.48
N PRO A 59 -10.78 -5.35 -13.67
CA PRO A 59 -10.75 -5.32 -12.21
C PRO A 59 -10.25 -4.00 -11.63
N VAL A 60 -10.73 -3.66 -10.44
CA VAL A 60 -10.38 -2.45 -9.70
C VAL A 60 -10.09 -2.77 -8.24
N VAL A 61 -9.24 -1.99 -7.59
CA VAL A 61 -8.87 -2.24 -6.19
C VAL A 61 -9.52 -1.20 -5.28
N ILE A 62 -10.34 -1.66 -4.36
CA ILE A 62 -11.01 -0.83 -3.34
C ILE A 62 -10.24 -0.97 -2.03
N LYS A 63 -9.79 0.16 -1.46
CA LYS A 63 -8.99 0.18 -0.23
C LYS A 63 -9.62 1.14 0.79
N ALA A 64 -9.87 0.64 1.99
CA ALA A 64 -10.13 1.51 3.14
C ALA A 64 -8.84 2.22 3.55
N ASP A 65 -8.88 3.53 3.85
CA ASP A 65 -7.73 4.28 4.34
C ASP A 65 -7.45 3.94 5.81
N GLY A 66 -6.20 3.72 6.15
CA GLY A 66 -5.79 3.38 7.51
C GLY A 66 -5.51 1.89 7.74
N LEU A 67 -5.26 1.57 9.00
CA LEU A 67 -4.90 0.22 9.44
C LEU A 67 -6.15 -0.64 9.59
N ALA A 68 -6.45 -1.45 8.61
CA ALA A 68 -7.58 -2.40 8.61
C ALA A 68 -7.12 -3.86 8.78
N ALA A 69 -5.97 -4.09 9.42
CA ALA A 69 -5.38 -5.42 9.66
C ALA A 69 -5.29 -6.28 8.37
N GLY A 70 -4.95 -5.66 7.24
CA GLY A 70 -4.85 -6.34 5.95
C GLY A 70 -6.19 -6.70 5.28
N LYS A 71 -7.33 -6.43 5.94
CA LYS A 71 -8.67 -6.81 5.45
C LYS A 71 -9.38 -5.70 4.69
N GLY A 72 -8.86 -4.49 4.71
CA GLY A 72 -9.46 -3.31 4.05
C GLY A 72 -9.11 -3.17 2.58
N VAL A 73 -8.69 -4.23 1.88
CA VAL A 73 -8.34 -4.23 0.46
C VAL A 73 -9.15 -5.31 -0.25
N VAL A 74 -9.88 -4.92 -1.27
CA VAL A 74 -10.70 -5.81 -2.10
C VAL A 74 -10.32 -5.60 -3.57
N ILE A 75 -9.92 -6.67 -4.25
CA ILE A 75 -9.74 -6.69 -5.70
C ILE A 75 -11.07 -7.12 -6.29
N ALA A 76 -11.84 -6.16 -6.79
CA ALA A 76 -13.16 -6.38 -7.35
C ALA A 76 -13.05 -6.78 -8.83
N GLN A 77 -13.57 -7.94 -9.18
CA GLN A 77 -13.56 -8.47 -10.56
C GLN A 77 -14.71 -7.91 -11.41
N ASN A 78 -15.71 -7.36 -10.76
CA ASN A 78 -16.88 -6.74 -11.41
C ASN A 78 -17.37 -5.54 -10.58
N LYS A 79 -18.26 -4.74 -11.15
CA LYS A 79 -18.78 -3.52 -10.52
C LYS A 79 -19.61 -3.80 -9.26
N ASP A 80 -20.34 -4.90 -9.21
CA ASP A 80 -21.16 -5.25 -8.04
C ASP A 80 -20.28 -5.55 -6.83
N GLU A 81 -19.17 -6.27 -7.01
CA GLU A 81 -18.18 -6.49 -5.97
C GLU A 81 -17.54 -5.18 -5.50
N ALA A 82 -17.21 -4.26 -6.43
CA ALA A 82 -16.65 -2.97 -6.09
C ALA A 82 -17.62 -2.11 -5.29
N VAL A 83 -18.89 -2.05 -5.70
CA VAL A 83 -19.96 -1.33 -4.97
C VAL A 83 -20.11 -1.91 -3.56
N LEU A 84 -20.17 -3.23 -3.42
CA LEU A 84 -20.32 -3.89 -2.13
C LEU A 84 -19.12 -3.58 -1.21
N ALA A 85 -17.90 -3.57 -1.75
CA ALA A 85 -16.69 -3.24 -0.99
C ALA A 85 -16.71 -1.78 -0.50
N ILE A 86 -17.14 -0.84 -1.34
CA ILE A 86 -17.32 0.58 -0.98
C ILE A 86 -18.37 0.71 0.12
N GLU A 87 -19.54 0.13 -0.05
CA GLU A 87 -20.62 0.16 0.94
C GLU A 87 -20.17 -0.38 2.30
N ASN A 88 -19.51 -1.55 2.31
CA ASN A 88 -19.01 -2.17 3.54
C ASN A 88 -18.01 -1.27 4.26
N SER A 89 -17.16 -0.55 3.52
CA SER A 89 -16.23 0.40 4.09
C SER A 89 -16.97 1.53 4.81
N PHE A 90 -17.88 2.22 4.13
CA PHE A 90 -18.64 3.34 4.69
C PHE A 90 -19.64 2.90 5.78
N LYS A 91 -20.12 1.66 5.77
CA LYS A 91 -20.94 1.07 6.85
C LYS A 91 -20.14 0.81 8.15
N GLY A 92 -18.82 1.06 8.13
CA GLY A 92 -17.98 0.98 9.32
C GLY A 92 -17.43 -0.42 9.63
N VAL A 93 -17.43 -1.35 8.66
CA VAL A 93 -16.82 -2.69 8.82
C VAL A 93 -15.34 -2.58 9.22
N PHE A 94 -14.67 -1.50 8.82
CA PHE A 94 -13.27 -1.22 9.14
C PHE A 94 -13.11 -0.07 10.16
N GLY A 95 -14.16 0.27 10.90
CA GLY A 95 -14.14 1.38 11.84
C GLY A 95 -13.80 2.72 11.16
N ASP A 96 -12.95 3.52 11.81
CA ASP A 96 -12.55 4.83 11.26
C ASP A 96 -11.79 4.73 9.93
N ALA A 97 -11.10 3.63 9.67
CA ALA A 97 -10.40 3.40 8.39
C ALA A 97 -11.35 3.40 7.18
N GLY A 98 -12.61 3.01 7.37
CA GLY A 98 -13.61 2.97 6.31
C GLY A 98 -14.26 4.31 5.96
N LYS A 99 -13.96 5.40 6.69
CA LYS A 99 -14.48 6.74 6.41
C LYS A 99 -13.89 7.37 5.14
N THR A 100 -12.76 6.85 4.68
CA THR A 100 -12.12 7.25 3.44
C THR A 100 -11.81 6.01 2.64
N VAL A 101 -12.16 6.03 1.36
CA VAL A 101 -11.96 4.91 0.44
C VAL A 101 -11.09 5.38 -0.73
N LEU A 102 -10.10 4.58 -1.08
CA LEU A 102 -9.33 4.74 -2.31
C LEU A 102 -9.83 3.72 -3.33
N ILE A 103 -10.02 4.18 -4.56
CA ILE A 103 -10.28 3.34 -5.73
C ILE A 103 -9.05 3.41 -6.60
N GLU A 104 -8.40 2.27 -6.82
CA GLU A 104 -7.14 2.19 -7.55
C GLU A 104 -7.26 1.27 -8.76
N GLU A 105 -6.51 1.56 -9.83
CA GLU A 105 -6.34 0.61 -10.92
C GLU A 105 -5.70 -0.68 -10.42
N TYR A 106 -6.12 -1.80 -10.99
CA TYR A 106 -5.47 -3.07 -10.73
C TYR A 106 -4.17 -3.16 -11.53
N LEU A 107 -3.07 -3.40 -10.85
CA LEU A 107 -1.76 -3.63 -11.47
C LEU A 107 -1.53 -5.13 -11.60
N GLU A 108 -1.27 -5.57 -12.82
CA GLU A 108 -0.84 -6.94 -13.09
C GLU A 108 0.67 -7.07 -12.88
N GLY A 109 1.09 -8.16 -12.27
CA GLY A 109 2.52 -8.42 -12.06
C GLY A 109 2.77 -9.33 -10.86
N ILE A 110 4.06 -9.56 -10.61
CA ILE A 110 4.54 -10.33 -9.48
C ILE A 110 4.89 -9.35 -8.36
N GLU A 111 4.31 -9.56 -7.18
CA GLU A 111 4.59 -8.75 -6.00
C GLU A 111 5.98 -9.08 -5.43
N ALA A 112 6.73 -8.06 -5.05
CA ALA A 112 7.98 -8.21 -4.35
C ALA A 112 8.08 -7.18 -3.23
N SER A 113 8.67 -7.58 -2.11
CA SER A 113 9.02 -6.71 -0.99
C SER A 113 10.45 -6.23 -1.13
N TYR A 114 10.64 -4.92 -1.05
CA TYR A 114 11.95 -4.29 -1.06
C TYR A 114 12.21 -3.58 0.27
N PHE A 115 13.38 -3.80 0.86
CA PHE A 115 13.72 -3.25 2.17
C PHE A 115 14.90 -2.31 2.08
N ALA A 116 14.81 -1.19 2.78
CA ALA A 116 15.90 -0.24 2.95
C ALA A 116 15.99 0.25 4.39
N LEU A 117 17.21 0.40 4.88
CA LEU A 117 17.48 1.05 6.16
C LEU A 117 17.67 2.55 5.91
N CYS A 118 16.85 3.37 6.56
CA CYS A 118 16.82 4.80 6.34
C CYS A 118 17.06 5.57 7.64
N ASP A 119 17.82 6.67 7.55
CA ASP A 119 18.06 7.60 8.67
C ASP A 119 17.39 8.97 8.47
N GLY A 120 16.58 9.10 7.40
CA GLY A 120 15.92 10.34 6.98
C GLY A 120 16.64 11.07 5.84
N LEU A 121 17.92 10.84 5.62
CA LEU A 121 18.72 11.44 4.53
C LEU A 121 19.28 10.37 3.60
N THR A 122 19.71 9.26 4.16
CA THR A 122 20.39 8.17 3.46
C THR A 122 19.49 6.93 3.48
N ALA A 123 19.52 6.19 2.38
CA ALA A 123 18.91 4.87 2.28
C ALA A 123 19.97 3.84 1.91
N ILE A 124 20.06 2.79 2.70
CA ILE A 124 20.92 1.63 2.44
C ILE A 124 20.01 0.47 2.07
N PRO A 125 20.09 -0.06 0.83
CA PRO A 125 19.30 -1.22 0.45
C PRO A 125 19.71 -2.43 1.29
N LEU A 126 18.72 -3.17 1.73
CA LEU A 126 18.89 -4.48 2.34
C LEU A 126 18.64 -5.56 1.27
N THR A 127 18.06 -6.67 1.67
CA THR A 127 17.60 -7.67 0.71
C THR A 127 16.19 -7.34 0.20
N ASN A 128 15.76 -8.05 -0.83
CA ASN A 128 14.35 -8.12 -1.24
C ASN A 128 13.78 -9.49 -0.86
N ALA A 129 12.46 -9.60 -0.90
CA ALA A 129 11.76 -10.85 -0.63
C ALA A 129 10.47 -10.95 -1.43
N GLN A 130 9.92 -12.14 -1.48
CA GLN A 130 8.59 -12.37 -2.02
C GLN A 130 7.85 -13.29 -1.05
N ASP A 131 6.61 -12.96 -0.76
CA ASP A 131 5.74 -13.78 0.06
C ASP A 131 4.64 -14.45 -0.78
N HIS A 132 4.15 -15.58 -0.27
CA HIS A 132 3.04 -16.31 -0.84
C HIS A 132 1.76 -15.89 -0.11
N LYS A 133 1.02 -14.96 -0.69
CA LYS A 133 -0.18 -14.37 -0.08
C LYS A 133 -1.45 -15.19 -0.27
N ARG A 134 -1.53 -15.96 -1.34
CA ARG A 134 -2.71 -16.75 -1.66
C ARG A 134 -2.76 -18.04 -0.84
N ALA A 135 -3.96 -18.44 -0.46
CA ALA A 135 -4.16 -19.64 0.38
C ALA A 135 -3.93 -20.96 -0.34
N GLY A 136 -4.13 -21.01 -1.64
CA GLY A 136 -4.08 -22.23 -2.45
C GLY A 136 -2.86 -22.33 -3.33
N ASP A 137 -2.55 -23.55 -3.75
CA ASP A 137 -1.46 -23.85 -4.65
C ASP A 137 -1.62 -23.13 -5.99
N GLY A 138 -0.50 -22.75 -6.60
CA GLY A 138 -0.48 -22.04 -7.88
C GLY A 138 -0.99 -20.60 -7.77
N ASP A 139 -0.81 -19.96 -6.62
CA ASP A 139 -1.20 -18.57 -6.34
C ASP A 139 -2.71 -18.34 -6.52
N THR A 140 -3.53 -19.23 -5.96
CA THR A 140 -4.98 -19.21 -6.06
C THR A 140 -5.68 -19.01 -4.72
N GLY A 141 -6.99 -18.70 -4.74
CA GLY A 141 -7.79 -18.52 -3.53
C GLY A 141 -7.66 -17.11 -2.92
N PRO A 142 -8.17 -16.91 -1.69
CA PRO A 142 -8.15 -15.61 -1.03
C PRO A 142 -6.75 -15.23 -0.57
N ASN A 143 -6.51 -13.92 -0.43
CA ASN A 143 -5.32 -13.39 0.21
C ASN A 143 -5.30 -13.74 1.71
N THR A 144 -4.10 -14.02 2.21
CA THR A 144 -3.82 -14.28 3.63
C THR A 144 -2.82 -13.26 4.17
N GLY A 145 -2.42 -13.41 5.42
CA GLY A 145 -1.30 -12.66 6.01
C GLY A 145 0.08 -13.13 5.56
N GLY A 146 0.13 -14.17 4.73
CA GLY A 146 1.32 -14.84 4.23
C GLY A 146 1.36 -16.31 4.59
N MET A 147 1.60 -17.17 3.59
CA MET A 147 1.72 -18.62 3.75
C MET A 147 3.19 -19.08 3.81
N GLY A 148 4.10 -18.14 3.61
CA GLY A 148 5.54 -18.32 3.60
C GLY A 148 6.20 -17.23 2.78
N ALA A 149 7.50 -17.10 2.89
CA ALA A 149 8.28 -16.12 2.14
C ALA A 149 9.67 -16.66 1.82
N PHE A 150 10.28 -16.11 0.79
CA PHE A 150 11.67 -16.41 0.43
C PHE A 150 12.42 -15.13 0.07
N SER A 151 13.73 -15.15 0.26
CA SER A 151 14.64 -14.03 0.01
C SER A 151 16.01 -14.57 -0.43
N PRO A 152 16.67 -13.92 -1.41
CA PRO A 152 16.11 -12.89 -2.28
C PRO A 152 15.11 -13.45 -3.30
N THR A 153 14.24 -12.58 -3.85
CA THR A 153 13.41 -12.98 -4.99
C THR A 153 14.20 -12.89 -6.29
N PRO A 154 14.07 -13.89 -7.20
CA PRO A 154 14.68 -13.83 -8.52
C PRO A 154 13.97 -12.85 -9.47
N ASN A 155 12.81 -12.33 -9.08
CA ASN A 155 11.97 -11.46 -9.89
C ASN A 155 12.42 -10.00 -9.92
N LEU A 156 13.41 -9.62 -9.09
CA LEU A 156 14.04 -8.31 -9.09
C LEU A 156 15.49 -8.43 -9.54
N SER A 157 15.80 -7.87 -10.71
CA SER A 157 17.17 -7.73 -11.21
C SER A 157 17.94 -6.66 -10.41
N GLU A 158 19.24 -6.59 -10.62
CA GLU A 158 20.08 -5.53 -10.05
C GLU A 158 19.63 -4.13 -10.54
N ALA A 159 19.25 -4.02 -11.80
CA ALA A 159 18.72 -2.78 -12.37
C ALA A 159 17.37 -2.38 -11.72
N ASP A 160 16.50 -3.34 -11.41
CA ASP A 160 15.25 -3.07 -10.70
C ASP A 160 15.53 -2.59 -9.26
N ASN A 161 16.48 -3.19 -8.57
CA ASN A 161 16.89 -2.78 -7.23
C ASN A 161 17.42 -1.34 -7.23
N GLU A 162 18.26 -0.97 -8.22
CA GLU A 162 18.74 0.39 -8.40
C GLU A 162 17.61 1.36 -8.74
N TYR A 163 16.69 0.96 -9.61
CA TYR A 163 15.53 1.77 -9.97
C TYR A 163 14.66 2.05 -8.74
N ILE A 164 14.32 1.04 -7.95
CA ILE A 164 13.52 1.17 -6.74
C ILE A 164 14.20 2.14 -5.76
N LEU A 165 15.49 1.94 -5.51
CA LEU A 165 16.26 2.81 -4.60
C LEU A 165 16.23 4.27 -5.05
N ASN A 166 16.46 4.53 -6.33
CA ASN A 166 16.63 5.88 -6.86
C ASN A 166 15.30 6.57 -7.19
N ASN A 167 14.26 5.84 -7.57
CA ASN A 167 13.00 6.42 -8.04
C ASN A 167 11.82 6.25 -7.05
N ILE A 168 12.00 5.45 -6.00
CA ILE A 168 10.96 5.24 -4.98
C ILE A 168 11.50 5.63 -3.61
N ILE A 169 12.55 4.96 -3.12
CA ILE A 169 13.00 5.12 -1.72
C ILE A 169 13.58 6.52 -1.47
N LYS A 170 14.58 6.93 -2.26
CA LYS A 170 15.20 8.26 -2.08
C LYS A 170 14.23 9.42 -2.26
N PRO A 171 13.36 9.44 -3.31
CA PRO A 171 12.36 10.47 -3.43
C PRO A 171 11.36 10.51 -2.27
N THR A 172 11.00 9.35 -1.70
CA THR A 172 10.16 9.29 -0.50
C THR A 172 10.84 10.00 0.67
N LEU A 173 12.13 9.73 0.93
CA LEU A 173 12.86 10.40 2.00
C LEU A 173 12.90 11.92 1.81
N VAL A 174 13.17 12.38 0.59
CA VAL A 174 13.18 13.81 0.27
C VAL A 174 11.82 14.46 0.51
N ALA A 175 10.74 13.79 0.13
CA ALA A 175 9.38 14.32 0.30
C ALA A 175 8.89 14.30 1.76
N MET A 176 9.52 13.47 2.60
CA MET A 176 9.20 13.34 4.03
C MET A 176 10.05 14.25 4.91
N HIS A 177 11.07 14.91 4.37
CA HIS A 177 11.95 15.83 5.10
C HIS A 177 11.34 17.24 5.15
#